data_4549e89fdbad67f438ede011532ee17d
#
_entry.id   4549e89fdbad67f438ede011532ee17d
#
_cell.length_a   1.000
_cell.length_b   1.000
_cell.length_c   1.000
_cell.angle_alpha   90.00
_cell.angle_beta   90.00
_cell.angle_gamma   90.00
#
_symmetry.space_group_name_H-M   'P 1'
#
loop_
_entity.id
_entity.type
_entity.pdbx_description
1 polymer ?
#
loop_
_entity_poly.entity_id
_entity_poly.type
_entity_poly.pdbx_seq_one_letter_code
_entity_poly.pdbx_strand_id
1 'polypeptide(L)'
;MGLCRSIIWKAARSHAARAKTGCARISPLPQSHDAASSALYTQLMDIYLVGGAVRDTLLNYPVVERDWVVVGAQPDELLRQGYLQVGKDFPVFLHPQTKDEYALARTERKQGHGYTGFAVDCDPSITLEEDLLRRDLTINAMALHTDGNIIDPYGGQDDLKHRVLRHVSDAYAEDPLRVLRTARFAARYAHLQFTVAPETINLMADIVKQGELAHLPAERVWVELEKALGERNPEVFIKVLRDCGALEKLLPEVEALFGVPQSAEHHPEVDTGLHILMAIQQAVALSADTDVRFAVLLHDLGKGTTPQTEWPRHIAHEERGGKLVEQVCNRLRAPRRHTELARTTCQYHTLCHRALELRGKTVLTLLNATDALRRPDRFEAFLLACEADARGRLGLEDRDYPQANYLRQALAAAQDVSAKQFKESGLTGKAMGDAIAAERIRVLEQLRPS
;
A
#
# COMPACT_ATOMS: atom_id res chain seq x y z
N MET A 1 -15.59 -1.64 -22.21
CA MET A 1 -14.57 -2.64 -22.62
C MET A 1 -13.36 -1.89 -23.09
N GLY A 2 -12.23 -2.02 -22.43
CA GLY A 2 -10.98 -1.35 -22.82
C GLY A 2 -10.08 -1.13 -21.63
N LEU A 3 -9.30 -2.13 -21.33
CA LEU A 3 -8.26 -2.19 -20.30
C LEU A 3 -7.22 -1.09 -20.53
N CYS A 4 -7.10 -0.13 -19.62
CA CYS A 4 -5.86 0.62 -19.46
C CYS A 4 -4.98 -0.20 -18.49
N ARG A 5 -4.16 -1.06 -19.06
CA ARG A 5 -3.10 -1.76 -18.35
C ARG A 5 -1.93 -0.81 -18.21
N SER A 6 -1.65 -0.38 -16.99
CA SER A 6 -0.32 0.08 -16.61
C SER A 6 0.66 -1.08 -16.82
N ILE A 7 1.46 -0.98 -17.85
CA ILE A 7 2.50 -1.94 -18.19
C ILE A 7 3.80 -1.40 -17.59
N ILE A 8 4.49 -2.33 -16.95
CA ILE A 8 5.90 -2.38 -16.61
C ILE A 8 6.25 -1.96 -15.18
N TRP A 9 6.11 -2.94 -14.29
CA TRP A 9 7.07 -3.13 -13.21
C TRP A 9 8.04 -4.24 -13.59
N LYS A 10 9.29 -3.90 -13.90
CA LYS A 10 10.41 -4.84 -13.86
C LYS A 10 11.37 -4.43 -12.76
N ALA A 11 11.57 -5.39 -11.89
CA ALA A 11 12.49 -5.42 -10.77
C ALA A 11 13.87 -4.81 -11.06
N ALA A 12 14.32 -3.94 -10.16
CA ALA A 12 15.75 -3.73 -9.91
C ALA A 12 16.00 -4.02 -8.44
N ARG A 13 16.60 -5.17 -8.17
CA ARG A 13 17.18 -5.55 -6.87
C ARG A 13 18.56 -4.92 -6.72
N SER A 14 18.83 -4.57 -5.47
CA SER A 14 20.13 -4.46 -4.79
C SER A 14 21.08 -3.32 -5.21
N HIS A 15 21.33 -2.37 -4.32
CA HIS A 15 22.61 -2.20 -3.61
C HIS A 15 22.51 -1.04 -2.61
N ALA A 16 22.56 -1.38 -1.34
CA ALA A 16 22.77 -0.42 -0.27
C ALA A 16 24.23 0.07 -0.37
N ALA A 17 24.41 1.34 -0.67
CA ALA A 17 25.71 2.00 -0.55
C ALA A 17 25.56 3.24 0.33
N ARG A 18 26.42 3.31 1.35
CA ARG A 18 26.56 4.35 2.37
C ARG A 18 26.50 5.76 1.80
N ALA A 19 25.52 6.55 2.24
CA ALA A 19 25.49 7.98 1.98
C ALA A 19 26.54 8.70 2.84
N LYS A 20 27.50 9.30 2.20
CA LYS A 20 28.35 10.34 2.80
C LYS A 20 27.60 11.67 2.72
N THR A 21 27.50 12.34 3.85
CA THR A 21 27.00 13.70 3.99
C THR A 21 27.82 14.66 3.12
N GLY A 22 27.19 15.19 2.09
CA GLY A 22 27.71 16.28 1.29
C GLY A 22 26.57 17.22 0.92
N CYS A 23 26.71 18.49 1.30
CA CYS A 23 25.80 19.57 0.94
C CYS A 23 25.73 19.66 -0.59
N ALA A 24 24.65 19.14 -1.19
CA ALA A 24 24.48 19.17 -2.64
C ALA A 24 24.00 20.56 -3.05
N ARG A 25 24.86 21.32 -3.69
CA ARG A 25 24.45 22.44 -4.55
C ARG A 25 23.57 21.86 -5.65
N ILE A 26 22.40 22.45 -5.85
CA ILE A 26 21.51 22.13 -6.98
C ILE A 26 22.32 22.38 -8.25
N SER A 27 22.75 21.33 -8.93
CA SER A 27 23.39 21.45 -10.23
C SER A 27 22.34 21.89 -11.24
N PRO A 28 22.62 22.84 -12.13
CA PRO A 28 21.69 23.21 -13.20
C PRO A 28 21.40 22.00 -14.07
N LEU A 29 20.14 21.90 -14.52
CA LEU A 29 19.66 20.87 -15.43
C LEU A 29 20.55 20.82 -16.68
N PRO A 30 20.78 19.64 -17.29
CA PRO A 30 21.61 19.55 -18.48
C PRO A 30 20.98 20.35 -19.62
N GLN A 31 21.70 21.35 -20.09
CA GLN A 31 21.36 22.10 -21.30
C GLN A 31 21.56 21.18 -22.49
N SER A 32 20.51 20.91 -23.25
CA SER A 32 20.58 20.22 -24.53
C SER A 32 21.21 21.19 -25.55
N HIS A 33 22.44 20.91 -25.99
CA HIS A 33 23.05 21.57 -27.12
C HIS A 33 22.47 21.03 -28.42
N ASP A 34 21.49 21.78 -28.98
CA ASP A 34 21.25 21.85 -30.43
C ASP A 34 20.51 23.16 -30.70
N ALA A 35 21.25 24.25 -30.74
CA ALA A 35 20.75 25.64 -30.74
C ALA A 35 20.72 26.28 -32.14
N ALA A 36 20.54 25.52 -33.23
CA ALA A 36 20.60 26.13 -34.55
C ALA A 36 19.40 25.96 -35.47
N SER A 37 18.36 25.18 -35.11
CA SER A 37 17.19 24.98 -35.99
C SER A 37 15.83 25.22 -35.32
N SER A 38 15.76 25.59 -34.05
CA SER A 38 14.47 25.75 -33.34
C SER A 38 14.13 27.21 -32.97
N ALA A 39 14.95 28.19 -33.39
CA ALA A 39 14.84 29.58 -32.92
C ALA A 39 13.59 30.35 -33.38
N LEU A 40 12.68 29.79 -34.15
CA LEU A 40 11.48 30.47 -34.66
C LEU A 40 10.15 30.01 -34.00
N TYR A 41 10.16 28.97 -33.16
CA TYR A 41 8.96 28.47 -32.46
C TYR A 41 9.06 28.32 -30.95
N THR A 42 10.19 28.73 -30.33
CA THR A 42 10.48 28.51 -28.91
C THR A 42 9.98 29.62 -27.99
N GLN A 43 9.09 30.50 -28.44
CA GLN A 43 8.81 31.76 -27.70
C GLN A 43 7.53 31.79 -26.88
N LEU A 44 6.76 30.70 -26.76
CA LEU A 44 5.46 30.73 -26.06
C LEU A 44 5.18 29.52 -25.15
N MET A 45 6.16 28.64 -24.91
CA MET A 45 5.90 27.44 -24.12
C MET A 45 6.79 27.43 -22.87
N ASP A 46 6.18 27.57 -21.70
CA ASP A 46 6.88 27.47 -20.42
C ASP A 46 6.75 26.06 -19.84
N ILE A 47 7.87 25.49 -19.40
CA ILE A 47 7.93 24.10 -18.88
C ILE A 47 8.38 24.13 -17.42
N TYR A 48 7.61 23.43 -16.59
CA TYR A 48 7.83 23.38 -15.15
C TYR A 48 7.86 21.94 -14.65
N LEU A 49 8.88 21.59 -13.85
CA LEU A 49 8.82 20.38 -13.02
C LEU A 49 7.84 20.63 -11.89
N VAL A 50 6.91 19.68 -11.62
CA VAL A 50 5.81 19.92 -10.68
C VAL A 50 5.60 18.78 -9.67
N GLY A 51 4.86 19.06 -8.63
CA GLY A 51 4.30 18.05 -7.73
C GLY A 51 5.34 17.31 -6.90
N GLY A 52 5.28 15.99 -6.94
CA GLY A 52 6.09 15.12 -6.10
C GLY A 52 7.59 15.33 -6.23
N ALA A 53 8.07 15.58 -7.44
CA ALA A 53 9.50 15.79 -7.70
C ALA A 53 10.04 17.07 -7.02
N VAL A 54 9.28 18.17 -7.06
CA VAL A 54 9.66 19.43 -6.39
C VAL A 54 9.66 19.24 -4.87
N ARG A 55 8.60 18.68 -4.32
CA ARG A 55 8.48 18.36 -2.90
C ARG A 55 9.63 17.47 -2.41
N ASP A 56 9.89 16.36 -3.10
CA ASP A 56 10.89 15.37 -2.68
C ASP A 56 12.32 15.98 -2.80
N THR A 57 12.57 16.84 -3.80
CA THR A 57 13.82 17.60 -3.90
C THR A 57 14.02 18.53 -2.69
N LEU A 58 12.98 19.29 -2.31
CA LEU A 58 13.03 20.19 -1.15
C LEU A 58 13.21 19.47 0.19
N LEU A 59 12.67 18.25 0.29
CA LEU A 59 12.84 17.38 1.47
C LEU A 59 14.16 16.62 1.49
N ASN A 60 15.01 16.74 0.46
CA ASN A 60 16.16 15.85 0.22
C ASN A 60 15.75 14.36 0.24
N TYR A 61 14.56 14.05 -0.27
CA TYR A 61 14.02 12.72 -0.41
C TYR A 61 14.27 12.17 -1.82
N PRO A 62 14.42 10.86 -2.01
CA PRO A 62 14.64 10.29 -3.34
C PRO A 62 13.51 10.64 -4.31
N VAL A 63 13.85 11.30 -5.42
CA VAL A 63 12.93 11.58 -6.52
C VAL A 63 12.86 10.35 -7.42
N VAL A 64 11.67 9.75 -7.53
CA VAL A 64 11.44 8.52 -8.31
C VAL A 64 10.83 8.84 -9.67
N GLU A 65 9.86 9.74 -9.71
CA GLU A 65 9.12 10.13 -10.91
C GLU A 65 9.22 11.64 -11.11
N ARG A 66 9.23 12.08 -12.37
CA ARG A 66 9.28 13.50 -12.74
C ARG A 66 8.10 13.83 -13.63
N ASP A 67 7.21 14.65 -13.12
CA ASP A 67 6.05 15.16 -13.84
C ASP A 67 6.33 16.60 -14.27
N TRP A 68 6.03 16.90 -15.53
CA TRP A 68 6.23 18.21 -16.10
C TRP A 68 4.90 18.82 -16.54
N VAL A 69 4.72 20.10 -16.29
CA VAL A 69 3.59 20.89 -16.82
C VAL A 69 4.10 21.85 -17.89
N VAL A 70 3.36 21.89 -18.98
CA VAL A 70 3.62 22.79 -20.11
C VAL A 70 2.49 23.81 -20.17
N VAL A 71 2.83 25.07 -20.05
CA VAL A 71 1.91 26.21 -20.10
C VAL A 71 2.01 26.91 -21.47
N GLY A 72 0.89 27.36 -21.99
CA GLY A 72 0.84 28.14 -23.23
C GLY A 72 0.99 27.34 -24.52
N ALA A 73 0.87 26.00 -24.49
CA ALA A 73 1.06 25.15 -25.64
C ALA A 73 -0.21 24.37 -26.03
N GLN A 74 -0.27 23.96 -27.30
CA GLN A 74 -1.28 23.07 -27.87
C GLN A 74 -0.72 21.63 -27.97
N PRO A 75 -1.60 20.57 -27.94
CA PRO A 75 -1.18 19.19 -28.14
C PRO A 75 -0.31 18.97 -29.39
N ASP A 76 -0.69 19.58 -30.50
CA ASP A 76 0.01 19.46 -31.78
C ASP A 76 1.44 19.99 -31.75
N GLU A 77 1.75 20.92 -30.85
CA GLU A 77 3.09 21.48 -30.68
C GLU A 77 4.03 20.47 -30.06
N LEU A 78 3.57 19.76 -29.04
CA LEU A 78 4.32 18.66 -28.43
C LEU A 78 4.52 17.50 -29.39
N LEU A 79 3.48 17.12 -30.14
CA LEU A 79 3.57 16.07 -31.15
C LEU A 79 4.59 16.42 -32.24
N ARG A 80 4.63 17.67 -32.72
CA ARG A 80 5.63 18.14 -33.70
C ARG A 80 7.07 18.10 -33.17
N GLN A 81 7.25 18.21 -31.85
CA GLN A 81 8.56 18.08 -31.19
C GLN A 81 8.94 16.61 -30.90
N GLY A 82 8.12 15.65 -31.34
CA GLY A 82 8.41 14.22 -31.19
C GLY A 82 7.97 13.59 -29.88
N TYR A 83 7.18 14.31 -29.06
CA TYR A 83 6.57 13.71 -27.89
C TYR A 83 5.51 12.68 -28.30
N LEU A 84 5.37 11.62 -27.51
CA LEU A 84 4.39 10.57 -27.74
C LEU A 84 3.18 10.75 -26.81
N GLN A 85 2.00 11.01 -27.39
CA GLN A 85 0.78 11.09 -26.61
C GLN A 85 0.37 9.72 -26.09
N VAL A 86 0.09 9.63 -24.77
CA VAL A 86 -0.45 8.46 -24.08
C VAL A 86 -1.71 8.88 -23.32
N GLY A 87 -2.71 7.97 -23.29
CA GLY A 87 -4.02 8.28 -22.72
C GLY A 87 -4.99 8.93 -23.71
N LYS A 88 -6.27 8.55 -23.63
CA LYS A 88 -7.32 9.08 -24.49
C LYS A 88 -8.06 10.26 -23.85
N ASP A 89 -8.30 10.17 -22.55
CA ASP A 89 -9.13 11.12 -21.82
C ASP A 89 -8.30 12.23 -21.14
N PHE A 90 -7.03 11.96 -20.91
CA PHE A 90 -6.06 12.91 -20.33
C PHE A 90 -4.80 12.87 -21.18
N PRO A 91 -4.55 13.89 -22.02
CA PRO A 91 -3.37 13.90 -22.87
C PRO A 91 -2.10 14.09 -22.02
N VAL A 92 -1.41 12.99 -21.78
CA VAL A 92 -0.05 12.96 -21.23
C VAL A 92 0.88 12.67 -22.40
N PHE A 93 2.02 13.36 -22.42
CA PHE A 93 3.00 13.26 -23.48
C PHE A 93 4.31 12.74 -22.91
N LEU A 94 4.86 11.67 -23.48
CA LEU A 94 6.15 11.14 -23.08
C LEU A 94 7.26 11.84 -23.87
N HIS A 95 8.25 12.37 -23.15
CA HIS A 95 9.42 12.97 -23.78
C HIS A 95 10.15 11.95 -24.65
N PRO A 96 10.59 12.32 -25.88
CA PRO A 96 11.14 11.38 -26.85
C PRO A 96 12.36 10.61 -26.36
N GLN A 97 13.20 11.23 -25.54
CA GLN A 97 14.45 10.66 -25.03
C GLN A 97 14.32 10.13 -23.59
N THR A 98 13.89 10.99 -22.64
CA THR A 98 13.88 10.66 -21.21
C THR A 98 12.69 9.80 -20.80
N LYS A 99 11.59 9.83 -21.58
CA LYS A 99 10.31 9.19 -21.27
C LYS A 99 9.60 9.75 -20.04
N ASP A 100 10.07 10.90 -19.54
CA ASP A 100 9.36 11.63 -18.49
C ASP A 100 7.98 12.07 -18.98
N GLU A 101 7.03 12.19 -18.07
CA GLU A 101 5.65 12.56 -18.37
C GLU A 101 5.48 14.08 -18.40
N TYR A 102 4.89 14.57 -19.49
CA TYR A 102 4.56 15.97 -19.71
C TYR A 102 3.04 16.10 -19.87
N ALA A 103 2.42 17.00 -19.14
CA ALA A 103 1.00 17.32 -19.28
C ALA A 103 0.85 18.80 -19.62
N LEU A 104 -0.14 19.15 -20.45
CA LEU A 104 -0.53 20.55 -20.62
C LEU A 104 -1.16 21.08 -19.33
N ALA A 105 -0.95 22.36 -19.03
CA ALA A 105 -1.67 23.04 -17.99
C ALA A 105 -3.18 22.90 -18.24
N ARG A 106 -3.95 22.59 -17.21
CA ARG A 106 -5.37 22.27 -17.36
C ARG A 106 -6.19 22.63 -16.15
N THR A 107 -7.47 22.87 -16.39
CA THR A 107 -8.50 22.89 -15.35
C THR A 107 -9.36 21.64 -15.44
N GLU A 108 -9.88 21.21 -14.31
CA GLU A 108 -10.79 20.07 -14.21
C GLU A 108 -12.09 20.57 -13.59
N ARG A 109 -13.25 20.20 -14.18
CA ARG A 109 -14.57 20.55 -13.64
C ARG A 109 -15.38 19.29 -13.47
N LYS A 110 -15.94 19.08 -12.28
CA LYS A 110 -16.84 17.95 -12.00
C LYS A 110 -18.15 18.14 -12.77
N GLN A 111 -18.52 17.17 -13.63
CA GLN A 111 -19.78 17.14 -14.40
C GLN A 111 -20.67 15.94 -14.03
N GLY A 112 -20.48 15.31 -12.86
CA GLY A 112 -21.25 14.15 -12.43
C GLY A 112 -20.67 13.49 -11.20
N HIS A 113 -21.23 12.35 -10.82
CA HIS A 113 -20.67 11.53 -9.73
C HIS A 113 -19.59 10.58 -10.24
N GLY A 114 -18.51 10.40 -9.48
CA GLY A 114 -17.42 9.46 -9.76
C GLY A 114 -16.38 9.98 -10.76
N TYR A 115 -15.44 9.09 -11.14
CA TYR A 115 -14.24 9.41 -11.94
C TYR A 115 -14.51 9.81 -13.41
N THR A 116 -15.59 9.31 -14.03
CA THR A 116 -15.95 9.64 -15.42
C THR A 116 -16.64 10.98 -15.59
N GLY A 117 -16.83 11.71 -14.50
CA GLY A 117 -17.56 12.98 -14.47
C GLY A 117 -16.68 14.22 -14.53
N PHE A 118 -15.43 14.15 -15.02
CA PHE A 118 -14.58 15.33 -15.21
C PHE A 118 -14.55 15.78 -16.66
N ALA A 119 -14.86 17.05 -16.90
CA ALA A 119 -14.45 17.72 -18.14
C ALA A 119 -13.07 18.32 -17.89
N VAL A 120 -12.11 17.95 -18.72
CA VAL A 120 -10.76 18.50 -18.72
C VAL A 120 -10.68 19.56 -19.80
N ASP A 121 -10.27 20.76 -19.42
CA ASP A 121 -9.99 21.85 -20.34
C ASP A 121 -8.47 22.07 -20.35
N CYS A 122 -7.88 22.07 -21.55
CA CYS A 122 -6.46 22.28 -21.79
C CYS A 122 -6.23 23.49 -22.70
N ASP A 123 -7.01 24.55 -22.51
CA ASP A 123 -6.83 25.79 -23.28
C ASP A 123 -5.45 26.40 -22.97
N PRO A 124 -4.68 26.88 -23.98
CA PRO A 124 -3.37 27.50 -23.76
C PRO A 124 -3.38 28.76 -22.86
N SER A 125 -4.55 29.37 -22.64
CA SER A 125 -4.70 30.49 -21.72
C SER A 125 -4.69 30.07 -20.24
N ILE A 126 -4.77 28.77 -19.94
CA ILE A 126 -4.74 28.29 -18.57
C ILE A 126 -3.36 28.52 -17.97
N THR A 127 -3.33 29.20 -16.84
CA THR A 127 -2.11 29.57 -16.13
C THR A 127 -1.52 28.42 -15.32
N LEU A 128 -0.27 28.54 -14.92
CA LEU A 128 0.35 27.59 -14.00
C LEU A 128 -0.37 27.54 -12.66
N GLU A 129 -0.77 28.71 -12.15
CA GLU A 129 -1.47 28.84 -10.88
C GLU A 129 -2.80 28.10 -10.89
N GLU A 130 -3.56 28.17 -11.99
CA GLU A 130 -4.83 27.44 -12.14
C GLU A 130 -4.61 25.92 -12.15
N ASP A 131 -3.53 25.43 -12.82
CA ASP A 131 -3.17 24.01 -12.75
C ASP A 131 -2.76 23.58 -11.33
N LEU A 132 -2.00 24.42 -10.62
CA LEU A 132 -1.58 24.12 -9.25
C LEU A 132 -2.76 24.18 -8.26
N LEU A 133 -3.75 25.06 -8.48
CA LEU A 133 -4.93 25.24 -7.60
C LEU A 133 -5.77 23.96 -7.45
N ARG A 134 -5.90 23.19 -8.53
CA ARG A 134 -6.70 21.96 -8.55
C ARG A 134 -6.01 20.76 -7.91
N ARG A 135 -4.76 20.87 -7.46
CA ARG A 135 -4.00 19.76 -6.88
C ARG A 135 -4.50 19.38 -5.48
N ASP A 136 -4.05 18.22 -4.98
CA ASP A 136 -4.51 17.69 -3.70
C ASP A 136 -3.96 18.46 -2.49
N LEU A 137 -2.65 18.58 -2.39
CA LEU A 137 -1.96 19.18 -1.23
C LEU A 137 -1.05 20.33 -1.64
N THR A 138 -0.92 21.34 -0.79
CA THR A 138 -0.03 22.51 -1.00
C THR A 138 1.39 22.07 -1.31
N ILE A 139 1.91 21.06 -0.61
CA ILE A 139 3.24 20.49 -0.84
C ILE A 139 3.41 19.82 -2.21
N ASN A 140 2.32 19.52 -2.91
CA ASN A 140 2.30 18.99 -4.27
C ASN A 140 1.90 20.05 -5.30
N ALA A 141 1.59 21.28 -4.86
CA ALA A 141 1.15 22.40 -5.68
C ALA A 141 2.26 23.45 -5.85
N MET A 142 3.48 23.00 -5.98
CA MET A 142 4.66 23.79 -6.28
C MET A 142 5.22 23.41 -7.65
N ALA A 143 5.83 24.36 -8.32
CA ALA A 143 6.50 24.18 -9.59
C ALA A 143 7.93 24.70 -9.54
N LEU A 144 8.85 24.03 -10.24
CA LEU A 144 10.24 24.45 -10.41
C LEU A 144 10.45 24.75 -11.88
N HIS A 145 10.73 26.03 -12.18
CA HIS A 145 11.08 26.47 -13.52
C HIS A 145 12.48 26.02 -13.91
N THR A 146 12.77 25.98 -15.20
CA THR A 146 14.08 25.55 -15.75
C THR A 146 15.25 26.44 -15.34
N ASP A 147 15.00 27.70 -14.94
CA ASP A 147 15.99 28.63 -14.40
C ASP A 147 16.31 28.41 -12.90
N GLY A 148 15.61 27.46 -12.25
CA GLY A 148 15.78 27.15 -10.84
C GLY A 148 14.84 27.89 -9.88
N ASN A 149 13.96 28.75 -10.38
CA ASN A 149 12.98 29.45 -9.55
C ASN A 149 11.82 28.54 -9.15
N ILE A 150 11.46 28.56 -7.86
CA ILE A 150 10.29 27.85 -7.34
C ILE A 150 9.09 28.79 -7.35
N ILE A 151 8.01 28.33 -7.98
CA ILE A 151 6.72 29.01 -8.00
C ILE A 151 5.80 28.27 -7.02
N ASP A 152 5.38 28.97 -5.98
CA ASP A 152 4.64 28.43 -4.85
C ASP A 152 3.51 29.39 -4.44
N PRO A 153 2.44 29.45 -5.23
CA PRO A 153 1.33 30.39 -4.95
C PRO A 153 0.48 30.00 -3.74
N TYR A 154 0.58 28.76 -3.26
CA TYR A 154 -0.28 28.21 -2.20
C TYR A 154 0.45 27.85 -0.92
N GLY A 155 1.71 28.28 -0.73
CA GLY A 155 2.45 28.15 0.52
C GLY A 155 2.96 26.73 0.81
N GLY A 156 3.21 25.92 -0.24
CA GLY A 156 3.70 24.55 -0.09
C GLY A 156 5.06 24.48 0.59
N GLN A 157 5.97 25.44 0.38
CA GLN A 157 7.27 25.50 1.06
C GLN A 157 7.13 25.73 2.56
N ASP A 158 6.18 26.58 2.97
CA ASP A 158 5.90 26.83 4.40
C ASP A 158 5.30 25.58 5.04
N ASP A 159 4.34 24.93 4.38
CA ASP A 159 3.78 23.66 4.88
C ASP A 159 4.82 22.55 4.94
N LEU A 160 5.76 22.46 3.99
CA LEU A 160 6.91 21.55 4.07
C LEU A 160 7.78 21.82 5.29
N LYS A 161 8.10 23.09 5.55
CA LYS A 161 8.91 23.51 6.70
C LYS A 161 8.21 23.19 8.03
N HIS A 162 6.90 23.40 8.11
CA HIS A 162 6.10 23.12 9.30
C HIS A 162 5.61 21.67 9.37
N ARG A 163 5.89 20.86 8.32
CA ARG A 163 5.51 19.43 8.23
C ARG A 163 4.00 19.22 8.28
N VAL A 164 3.28 20.02 7.50
CA VAL A 164 1.82 20.00 7.42
C VAL A 164 1.37 19.48 6.06
N LEU A 165 0.37 18.60 6.06
CA LEU A 165 -0.36 18.15 4.89
C LEU A 165 -1.68 18.94 4.82
N ARG A 166 -1.72 19.96 3.98
CA ARG A 166 -2.86 20.87 3.81
C ARG A 166 -3.40 20.75 2.40
N HIS A 167 -4.73 20.71 2.23
CA HIS A 167 -5.37 20.82 0.93
C HIS A 167 -5.14 22.20 0.31
N VAL A 168 -5.10 22.28 -1.03
CA VAL A 168 -4.82 23.54 -1.72
C VAL A 168 -6.04 24.47 -1.72
N SER A 169 -7.21 23.93 -2.01
CA SER A 169 -8.47 24.68 -2.19
C SER A 169 -9.68 23.77 -2.04
N ASP A 170 -10.88 24.34 -2.12
CA ASP A 170 -12.15 23.59 -2.11
C ASP A 170 -12.27 22.61 -3.28
N ALA A 171 -11.53 22.81 -4.37
CA ALA A 171 -11.43 21.85 -5.48
C ALA A 171 -10.90 20.47 -5.02
N TYR A 172 -10.32 20.37 -3.83
CA TYR A 172 -9.97 19.10 -3.18
C TYR A 172 -11.16 18.13 -3.11
N ALA A 173 -12.36 18.64 -2.85
CA ALA A 173 -13.59 17.84 -2.74
C ALA A 173 -14.07 17.26 -4.09
N GLU A 174 -13.54 17.69 -5.20
CA GLU A 174 -13.96 17.21 -6.53
C GLU A 174 -13.55 15.75 -6.77
N ASP A 175 -12.38 15.30 -6.27
CA ASP A 175 -11.96 13.88 -6.33
C ASP A 175 -11.91 13.26 -4.93
N PRO A 176 -12.92 12.46 -4.54
CA PRO A 176 -12.96 11.81 -3.23
C PRO A 176 -11.76 10.89 -2.95
N LEU A 177 -11.01 10.45 -3.99
CA LEU A 177 -9.79 9.66 -3.81
C LEU A 177 -8.70 10.44 -3.07
N ARG A 178 -8.75 11.77 -3.09
CA ARG A 178 -7.78 12.62 -2.38
C ARG A 178 -7.80 12.37 -0.86
N VAL A 179 -8.92 11.89 -0.31
CA VAL A 179 -9.00 11.44 1.09
C VAL A 179 -8.01 10.31 1.35
N LEU A 180 -7.99 9.28 0.50
CA LEU A 180 -7.06 8.16 0.62
C LEU A 180 -5.62 8.58 0.29
N ARG A 181 -5.44 9.45 -0.70
CA ARG A 181 -4.13 9.99 -1.06
C ARG A 181 -3.51 10.78 0.08
N THR A 182 -4.28 11.64 0.75
CA THR A 182 -3.81 12.41 1.92
C THR A 182 -3.43 11.48 3.07
N ALA A 183 -4.26 10.48 3.38
CA ALA A 183 -3.94 9.47 4.38
C ALA A 183 -2.64 8.69 4.04
N ARG A 184 -2.42 8.37 2.75
CA ARG A 184 -1.19 7.72 2.30
C ARG A 184 0.03 8.65 2.41
N PHE A 185 -0.09 9.94 2.08
CA PHE A 185 1.00 10.89 2.30
C PHE A 185 1.31 11.05 3.79
N ALA A 186 0.30 11.03 4.67
CA ALA A 186 0.52 11.01 6.10
C ALA A 186 1.34 9.77 6.53
N ALA A 187 1.00 8.58 6.02
CA ALA A 187 1.77 7.35 6.26
C ALA A 187 3.21 7.43 5.72
N ARG A 188 3.38 8.00 4.52
CA ARG A 188 4.69 8.14 3.87
C ARG A 188 5.64 9.06 4.65
N TYR A 189 5.12 10.16 5.18
CA TYR A 189 5.93 11.20 5.82
C TYR A 189 5.82 11.23 7.35
N ALA A 190 5.13 10.27 7.97
CA ALA A 190 5.00 10.18 9.43
C ALA A 190 6.36 10.16 10.13
N HIS A 191 7.33 9.43 9.60
CA HIS A 191 8.71 9.37 10.14
C HIS A 191 9.45 10.72 10.07
N LEU A 192 8.97 11.66 9.24
CA LEU A 192 9.42 13.05 9.18
C LEU A 192 8.54 13.97 10.03
N GLN A 193 7.60 13.42 10.81
CA GLN A 193 6.68 14.12 11.70
C GLN A 193 5.64 15.00 10.98
N PHE A 194 5.27 14.65 9.75
CA PHE A 194 4.17 15.34 9.08
C PHE A 194 2.83 14.97 9.70
N THR A 195 1.96 15.96 9.83
CA THR A 195 0.59 15.82 10.31
C THR A 195 -0.40 16.42 9.30
N VAL A 196 -1.62 15.89 9.27
CA VAL A 196 -2.68 16.47 8.43
C VAL A 196 -3.27 17.70 9.13
N ALA A 197 -3.43 18.80 8.40
CA ALA A 197 -4.01 20.02 8.94
C ALA A 197 -5.44 19.77 9.43
N PRO A 198 -5.88 20.35 10.58
CA PRO A 198 -7.22 20.14 11.12
C PRO A 198 -8.33 20.50 10.12
N GLU A 199 -8.18 21.60 9.37
CA GLU A 199 -9.11 22.00 8.34
C GLU A 199 -9.19 20.99 7.17
N THR A 200 -8.10 20.29 6.86
CA THR A 200 -8.08 19.23 5.86
C THR A 200 -8.80 17.98 6.36
N ILE A 201 -8.59 17.58 7.64
CA ILE A 201 -9.37 16.49 8.26
C ILE A 201 -10.87 16.82 8.24
N ASN A 202 -11.26 18.06 8.55
CA ASN A 202 -12.65 18.47 8.52
C ASN A 202 -13.24 18.38 7.11
N LEU A 203 -12.53 18.87 6.09
CA LEU A 203 -12.94 18.76 4.69
C LEU A 203 -13.07 17.29 4.25
N MET A 204 -12.11 16.45 4.62
CA MET A 204 -12.17 14.99 4.37
C MET A 204 -13.42 14.37 5.03
N ALA A 205 -13.73 14.74 6.29
CA ALA A 205 -14.90 14.25 6.98
C ALA A 205 -16.22 14.72 6.31
N ASP A 206 -16.26 15.91 5.75
CA ASP A 206 -17.43 16.40 5.02
C ASP A 206 -17.63 15.64 3.70
N ILE A 207 -16.57 15.33 2.96
CA ILE A 207 -16.63 14.45 1.77
C ILE A 207 -17.17 13.06 2.15
N VAL A 208 -16.72 12.50 3.27
CA VAL A 208 -17.20 11.20 3.79
C VAL A 208 -18.70 11.26 4.11
N LYS A 209 -19.16 12.31 4.82
CA LYS A 209 -20.58 12.51 5.17
C LYS A 209 -21.47 12.66 3.95
N GLN A 210 -20.99 13.27 2.88
CA GLN A 210 -21.70 13.41 1.61
C GLN A 210 -21.83 12.07 0.85
N GLY A 211 -21.16 11.00 1.30
CA GLY A 211 -21.24 9.68 0.69
C GLY A 211 -20.41 9.50 -0.58
N GLU A 212 -19.58 10.47 -0.94
CA GLU A 212 -18.80 10.48 -2.17
C GLU A 212 -17.82 9.29 -2.29
N LEU A 213 -17.35 8.74 -1.16
CA LEU A 213 -16.44 7.57 -1.18
C LEU A 213 -17.10 6.30 -1.76
N ALA A 214 -18.43 6.18 -1.69
CA ALA A 214 -19.16 5.04 -2.23
C ALA A 214 -19.08 4.96 -3.78
N HIS A 215 -18.75 6.06 -4.44
CA HIS A 215 -18.63 6.16 -5.89
C HIS A 215 -17.21 5.89 -6.41
N LEU A 216 -16.25 5.65 -5.50
CA LEU A 216 -14.88 5.34 -5.91
C LEU A 216 -14.79 3.95 -6.55
N PRO A 217 -14.13 3.80 -7.71
CA PRO A 217 -13.82 2.49 -8.25
C PRO A 217 -12.96 1.68 -7.28
N ALA A 218 -13.33 0.43 -7.04
CA ALA A 218 -12.64 -0.45 -6.09
C ALA A 218 -11.14 -0.56 -6.39
N GLU A 219 -10.77 -0.57 -7.66
CA GLU A 219 -9.37 -0.65 -8.10
C GLU A 219 -8.55 0.58 -7.69
N ARG A 220 -9.17 1.78 -7.70
CA ARG A 220 -8.49 3.00 -7.25
C ARG A 220 -8.30 2.98 -5.74
N VAL A 221 -9.31 2.52 -4.99
CA VAL A 221 -9.21 2.32 -3.53
C VAL A 221 -8.12 1.32 -3.21
N TRP A 222 -8.10 0.18 -3.91
CA TRP A 222 -7.07 -0.85 -3.72
C TRP A 222 -5.65 -0.30 -3.95
N VAL A 223 -5.44 0.42 -5.04
CA VAL A 223 -4.11 0.99 -5.37
C VAL A 223 -3.60 1.92 -4.28
N GLU A 224 -4.45 2.79 -3.71
CA GLU A 224 -4.03 3.67 -2.62
C GLU A 224 -3.77 2.90 -1.31
N LEU A 225 -4.60 1.90 -1.00
CA LEU A 225 -4.40 1.01 0.16
C LEU A 225 -3.09 0.20 0.02
N GLU A 226 -2.85 -0.43 -1.13
CA GLU A 226 -1.65 -1.24 -1.37
C GLU A 226 -0.39 -0.38 -1.29
N LYS A 227 -0.41 0.84 -1.88
CA LYS A 227 0.69 1.81 -1.74
C LYS A 227 0.89 2.23 -0.28
N ALA A 228 -0.19 2.48 0.46
CA ALA A 228 -0.10 2.85 1.86
C ALA A 228 0.49 1.71 2.72
N LEU A 229 0.09 0.47 2.46
CA LEU A 229 0.71 -0.71 3.10
C LEU A 229 2.19 -0.85 2.75
N GLY A 230 2.63 -0.36 1.59
CA GLY A 230 4.03 -0.30 1.18
C GLY A 230 4.86 0.76 1.89
N GLU A 231 4.24 1.75 2.52
CA GLU A 231 4.94 2.85 3.20
C GLU A 231 5.61 2.40 4.53
N ARG A 232 6.40 3.30 5.09
CA ARG A 232 7.14 3.03 6.34
C ARG A 232 6.23 2.99 7.57
N ASN A 233 5.14 3.76 7.56
CA ASN A 233 4.21 3.87 8.69
C ASN A 233 2.76 3.64 8.25
N PRO A 234 2.41 2.43 7.74
CA PRO A 234 1.09 2.15 7.19
C PRO A 234 -0.04 2.27 8.23
N GLU A 235 0.26 2.15 9.52
CA GLU A 235 -0.71 2.34 10.61
C GLU A 235 -1.27 3.77 10.64
N VAL A 236 -0.50 4.75 10.17
CA VAL A 236 -0.93 6.15 10.09
C VAL A 236 -2.02 6.34 9.04
N PHE A 237 -1.97 5.58 7.93
CA PHE A 237 -3.05 5.58 6.94
C PHE A 237 -4.38 5.19 7.58
N ILE A 238 -4.39 4.10 8.36
CA ILE A 238 -5.60 3.64 9.05
C ILE A 238 -6.08 4.68 10.07
N LYS A 239 -5.18 5.29 10.84
CA LYS A 239 -5.52 6.35 11.81
C LYS A 239 -6.17 7.55 11.14
N VAL A 240 -5.58 8.08 10.07
CA VAL A 240 -6.11 9.24 9.34
C VAL A 240 -7.48 8.95 8.72
N LEU A 241 -7.65 7.75 8.12
CA LEU A 241 -8.98 7.34 7.60
C LEU A 241 -10.01 7.24 8.73
N ARG A 242 -9.60 6.80 9.91
CA ARG A 242 -10.48 6.73 11.09
C ARG A 242 -10.84 8.12 11.58
N ASP A 243 -9.87 9.02 11.70
CA ASP A 243 -10.06 10.39 12.19
C ASP A 243 -11.08 11.19 11.35
N CYS A 244 -11.15 10.94 10.03
CA CYS A 244 -12.12 11.58 9.15
C CYS A 244 -13.39 10.72 8.90
N GLY A 245 -13.53 9.55 9.54
CA GLY A 245 -14.67 8.64 9.36
C GLY A 245 -14.65 7.82 8.07
N ALA A 246 -13.60 7.90 7.26
CA ALA A 246 -13.48 7.16 6.01
C ALA A 246 -13.27 5.66 6.24
N LEU A 247 -12.63 5.26 7.35
CA LEU A 247 -12.38 3.86 7.67
C LEU A 247 -13.70 3.08 7.78
N GLU A 248 -14.69 3.63 8.47
CA GLU A 248 -16.02 3.02 8.61
C GLU A 248 -16.71 2.78 7.25
N LYS A 249 -16.47 3.64 6.26
CA LYS A 249 -17.09 3.53 4.92
C LYS A 249 -16.34 2.56 4.01
N LEU A 250 -15.02 2.51 4.10
CA LEU A 250 -14.17 1.72 3.21
C LEU A 250 -13.88 0.32 3.76
N LEU A 251 -13.60 0.23 5.06
CA LEU A 251 -13.19 -0.97 5.79
C LEU A 251 -13.94 -1.07 7.13
N PRO A 252 -15.29 -1.16 7.13
CA PRO A 252 -16.08 -1.22 8.36
C PRO A 252 -15.69 -2.40 9.25
N GLU A 253 -15.18 -3.49 8.67
CA GLU A 253 -14.72 -4.67 9.41
C GLU A 253 -13.45 -4.37 10.24
N VAL A 254 -12.59 -3.47 9.75
CA VAL A 254 -11.40 -3.00 10.48
C VAL A 254 -11.81 -1.97 11.55
N GLU A 255 -12.70 -1.03 11.21
CA GLU A 255 -13.24 -0.08 12.19
C GLU A 255 -13.89 -0.78 13.37
N ALA A 256 -14.62 -1.87 13.12
CA ALA A 256 -15.29 -2.66 14.16
C ALA A 256 -14.36 -3.34 15.18
N LEU A 257 -13.04 -3.34 14.95
CA LEU A 257 -12.06 -3.87 15.90
C LEU A 257 -11.72 -2.90 17.03
N PHE A 258 -11.91 -1.60 16.79
CA PHE A 258 -11.60 -0.57 17.80
C PHE A 258 -12.67 -0.58 18.90
N GLY A 259 -12.21 -0.57 20.14
CA GLY A 259 -13.08 -0.70 21.32
C GLY A 259 -13.46 -2.15 21.66
N VAL A 260 -12.99 -3.15 20.91
CA VAL A 260 -13.21 -4.57 21.22
C VAL A 260 -12.12 -5.08 22.16
N PRO A 261 -12.43 -5.45 23.43
CA PRO A 261 -11.41 -5.83 24.40
C PRO A 261 -10.91 -7.25 24.19
N GLN A 262 -9.62 -7.45 24.39
CA GLN A 262 -8.94 -8.76 24.42
C GLN A 262 -8.45 -9.05 25.85
N SER A 263 -8.02 -10.32 26.11
CA SER A 263 -7.42 -10.69 27.40
C SER A 263 -6.11 -9.93 27.62
N ALA A 264 -6.03 -9.15 28.71
CA ALA A 264 -4.83 -8.41 29.09
C ALA A 264 -3.62 -9.32 29.39
N GLU A 265 -3.83 -10.59 29.70
CA GLU A 265 -2.77 -11.59 29.91
C GLU A 265 -1.96 -11.85 28.61
N HIS A 266 -2.63 -11.80 27.48
CA HIS A 266 -2.04 -12.10 26.18
C HIS A 266 -1.85 -10.85 25.32
N HIS A 267 -2.64 -9.81 25.57
CA HIS A 267 -2.67 -8.54 24.83
C HIS A 267 -2.68 -7.36 25.82
N PRO A 268 -1.51 -6.90 26.26
CA PRO A 268 -1.42 -5.81 27.24
C PRO A 268 -2.07 -4.51 26.77
N GLU A 269 -2.14 -4.29 25.44
CA GLU A 269 -2.85 -3.17 24.78
C GLU A 269 -4.37 -3.25 24.93
N VAL A 270 -4.92 -4.42 25.25
CA VAL A 270 -6.35 -4.75 25.44
C VAL A 270 -7.22 -4.52 24.20
N ASP A 271 -7.10 -3.39 23.52
CA ASP A 271 -7.93 -3.03 22.35
C ASP A 271 -7.46 -3.73 21.07
N THR A 272 -8.38 -4.44 20.39
CA THR A 272 -8.05 -5.19 19.17
C THR A 272 -7.65 -4.27 18.02
N GLY A 273 -8.25 -3.09 17.90
CA GLY A 273 -7.89 -2.11 16.87
C GLY A 273 -6.49 -1.55 17.09
N LEU A 274 -6.09 -1.27 18.35
CA LEU A 274 -4.73 -0.86 18.68
C LEU A 274 -3.74 -1.98 18.39
N HIS A 275 -4.09 -3.23 18.72
CA HIS A 275 -3.29 -4.41 18.38
C HIS A 275 -2.99 -4.49 16.88
N ILE A 276 -4.00 -4.35 16.02
CA ILE A 276 -3.80 -4.37 14.56
C ILE A 276 -2.81 -3.30 14.10
N LEU A 277 -2.89 -2.08 14.65
CA LEU A 277 -1.94 -1.02 14.29
C LEU A 277 -0.51 -1.37 14.69
N MET A 278 -0.31 -1.96 15.87
CA MET A 278 1.00 -2.41 16.33
C MET A 278 1.51 -3.60 15.52
N ALA A 279 0.65 -4.56 15.19
CA ALA A 279 1.00 -5.71 14.38
C ALA A 279 1.45 -5.30 12.96
N ILE A 280 0.79 -4.31 12.34
CA ILE A 280 1.21 -3.79 11.04
C ILE A 280 2.59 -3.12 11.12
N GLN A 281 2.91 -2.41 12.20
CA GLN A 281 4.26 -1.84 12.41
C GLN A 281 5.32 -2.95 12.47
N GLN A 282 5.04 -4.05 13.17
CA GLN A 282 5.94 -5.21 13.20
C GLN A 282 6.07 -5.87 11.81
N ALA A 283 4.99 -5.96 11.05
CA ALA A 283 5.04 -6.48 9.69
C ALA A 283 5.95 -5.64 8.77
N VAL A 284 6.02 -4.32 8.97
CA VAL A 284 6.97 -3.45 8.24
C VAL A 284 8.42 -3.82 8.54
N ALA A 285 8.74 -4.13 9.79
CA ALA A 285 10.10 -4.52 10.19
C ALA A 285 10.49 -5.91 9.64
N LEU A 286 9.53 -6.82 9.51
CA LEU A 286 9.74 -8.20 9.10
C LEU A 286 9.69 -8.41 7.58
N SER A 287 8.89 -7.65 6.86
CA SER A 287 8.67 -7.84 5.41
C SER A 287 8.40 -6.54 4.66
N ALA A 288 8.96 -6.45 3.46
CA ALA A 288 8.62 -5.39 2.49
C ALA A 288 7.34 -5.72 1.70
N ASP A 289 6.87 -6.97 1.73
CA ASP A 289 5.75 -7.44 0.90
C ASP A 289 4.41 -6.93 1.44
N THR A 290 3.64 -6.27 0.59
CA THR A 290 2.34 -5.70 0.94
C THR A 290 1.28 -6.76 1.22
N ASP A 291 1.40 -7.96 0.68
CA ASP A 291 0.49 -9.07 0.98
C ASP A 291 0.63 -9.58 2.43
N VAL A 292 1.84 -9.59 3.00
CA VAL A 292 2.08 -9.89 4.42
C VAL A 292 1.39 -8.83 5.30
N ARG A 293 1.60 -7.54 5.00
CA ARG A 293 1.02 -6.43 5.75
C ARG A 293 -0.50 -6.38 5.64
N PHE A 294 -1.05 -6.71 4.47
CA PHE A 294 -2.49 -6.83 4.25
C PHE A 294 -3.07 -8.02 5.03
N ALA A 295 -2.37 -9.16 5.07
CA ALA A 295 -2.79 -10.31 5.84
C ALA A 295 -2.83 -10.00 7.35
N VAL A 296 -1.84 -9.25 7.85
CA VAL A 296 -1.80 -8.77 9.24
C VAL A 296 -2.94 -7.79 9.52
N LEU A 297 -3.27 -6.88 8.58
CA LEU A 297 -4.40 -5.96 8.74
C LEU A 297 -5.74 -6.70 8.95
N LEU A 298 -5.90 -7.88 8.35
CA LEU A 298 -7.19 -8.59 8.31
C LEU A 298 -7.26 -9.83 9.20
N HIS A 299 -6.18 -10.24 9.89
CA HIS A 299 -6.12 -11.55 10.55
C HIS A 299 -7.17 -11.73 11.66
N ASP A 300 -7.54 -10.66 12.32
CA ASP A 300 -8.40 -10.66 13.49
C ASP A 300 -9.83 -10.11 13.25
N LEU A 301 -10.26 -9.93 11.99
CA LEU A 301 -11.56 -9.33 11.67
C LEU A 301 -12.74 -10.00 12.40
N GLY A 302 -12.66 -11.31 12.63
CA GLY A 302 -13.70 -12.04 13.33
C GLY A 302 -13.91 -11.63 14.77
N LYS A 303 -12.94 -10.99 15.43
CA LYS A 303 -13.10 -10.47 16.80
C LYS A 303 -14.11 -9.32 16.87
N GLY A 304 -14.18 -8.49 15.83
CA GLY A 304 -15.15 -7.40 15.71
C GLY A 304 -16.62 -7.85 15.67
N THR A 305 -16.88 -9.13 15.39
CA THR A 305 -18.23 -9.70 15.36
C THR A 305 -18.59 -10.51 16.61
N THR A 306 -17.73 -10.52 17.61
CA THR A 306 -17.98 -11.25 18.85
C THR A 306 -19.03 -10.52 19.70
N PRO A 307 -20.12 -11.20 20.14
CA PRO A 307 -21.09 -10.60 21.04
C PRO A 307 -20.40 -10.06 22.32
N GLN A 308 -20.82 -8.89 22.79
CA GLN A 308 -20.24 -8.27 23.99
C GLN A 308 -20.32 -9.16 25.23
N THR A 309 -21.32 -10.03 25.31
CA THR A 309 -21.50 -11.01 26.41
C THR A 309 -20.41 -12.08 26.45
N GLU A 310 -19.67 -12.26 25.37
CA GLU A 310 -18.58 -13.23 25.24
C GLU A 310 -17.20 -12.62 25.43
N TRP A 311 -17.12 -11.28 25.54
CA TRP A 311 -15.86 -10.57 25.74
C TRP A 311 -15.20 -10.97 27.08
N PRO A 312 -13.89 -11.03 27.14
CA PRO A 312 -12.87 -10.84 26.10
C PRO A 312 -12.53 -12.14 25.33
N ARG A 313 -13.38 -13.14 25.36
CA ARG A 313 -13.20 -14.42 24.64
C ARG A 313 -13.76 -14.32 23.25
N HIS A 314 -12.92 -14.53 22.26
CA HIS A 314 -13.30 -14.44 20.85
C HIS A 314 -13.36 -15.84 20.21
N ILE A 315 -14.19 -16.74 20.80
CA ILE A 315 -14.28 -18.14 20.36
C ILE A 315 -14.66 -18.20 18.87
N ALA A 316 -13.92 -19.01 18.09
CA ALA A 316 -14.12 -19.20 16.65
C ALA A 316 -14.08 -17.91 15.81
N HIS A 317 -13.29 -16.91 16.25
CA HIS A 317 -13.09 -15.68 15.46
C HIS A 317 -12.42 -15.96 14.12
N GLU A 318 -11.60 -17.00 14.01
CA GLU A 318 -10.91 -17.41 12.80
C GLU A 318 -11.91 -17.84 11.71
N GLU A 319 -12.95 -18.58 12.08
CA GLU A 319 -13.98 -19.03 11.16
C GLU A 319 -14.86 -17.86 10.69
N ARG A 320 -15.29 -16.99 11.62
CA ARG A 320 -16.06 -15.78 11.29
C ARG A 320 -15.23 -14.82 10.44
N GLY A 321 -13.98 -14.63 10.83
CA GLY A 321 -13.02 -13.76 10.16
C GLY A 321 -12.76 -14.17 8.71
N GLY A 322 -12.65 -15.47 8.42
CA GLY A 322 -12.43 -15.97 7.07
C GLY A 322 -13.49 -15.49 6.06
N LYS A 323 -14.76 -15.43 6.47
CA LYS A 323 -15.84 -14.89 5.64
C LYS A 323 -15.74 -13.38 5.43
N LEU A 324 -15.35 -12.65 6.48
CA LEU A 324 -15.15 -11.20 6.41
C LEU A 324 -13.97 -10.85 5.49
N VAL A 325 -12.87 -11.58 5.58
CA VAL A 325 -11.71 -11.42 4.68
C VAL A 325 -12.13 -11.59 3.21
N GLU A 326 -12.93 -12.59 2.89
CA GLU A 326 -13.44 -12.79 1.52
C GLU A 326 -14.33 -11.61 1.07
N GLN A 327 -15.18 -11.09 1.94
CA GLN A 327 -16.03 -9.93 1.64
C GLN A 327 -15.19 -8.67 1.37
N VAL A 328 -14.20 -8.37 2.23
CA VAL A 328 -13.27 -7.25 2.06
C VAL A 328 -12.50 -7.39 0.74
N CYS A 329 -11.91 -8.55 0.48
CA CYS A 329 -11.13 -8.79 -0.72
C CYS A 329 -11.95 -8.65 -2.00
N ASN A 330 -13.19 -9.16 -2.02
CA ASN A 330 -14.09 -9.04 -3.16
C ASN A 330 -14.53 -7.58 -3.37
N ARG A 331 -14.87 -6.85 -2.30
CA ARG A 331 -15.26 -5.44 -2.37
C ARG A 331 -14.14 -4.56 -2.90
N LEU A 332 -12.90 -4.78 -2.44
CA LEU A 332 -11.71 -4.04 -2.86
C LEU A 332 -11.11 -4.56 -4.18
N ARG A 333 -11.57 -5.68 -4.71
CA ARG A 333 -10.94 -6.38 -5.84
C ARG A 333 -9.45 -6.67 -5.60
N ALA A 334 -9.13 -7.08 -4.38
CA ALA A 334 -7.76 -7.38 -3.98
C ALA A 334 -7.17 -8.50 -4.88
N PRO A 335 -5.89 -8.41 -5.26
CA PRO A 335 -5.23 -9.46 -6.04
C PRO A 335 -5.25 -10.80 -5.31
N ARG A 336 -5.30 -11.88 -6.09
CA ARG A 336 -5.40 -13.24 -5.57
C ARG A 336 -4.32 -13.58 -4.53
N ARG A 337 -3.08 -13.09 -4.73
CA ARG A 337 -1.99 -13.32 -3.79
C ARG A 337 -2.32 -12.77 -2.39
N HIS A 338 -2.81 -11.54 -2.32
CA HIS A 338 -3.23 -10.89 -1.06
C HIS A 338 -4.41 -11.61 -0.42
N THR A 339 -5.43 -11.98 -1.22
CA THR A 339 -6.62 -12.68 -0.74
C THR A 339 -6.28 -14.05 -0.15
N GLU A 340 -5.47 -14.84 -0.84
CA GLU A 340 -5.09 -16.18 -0.39
C GLU A 340 -4.29 -16.13 0.92
N LEU A 341 -3.34 -15.20 1.03
CA LEU A 341 -2.53 -15.04 2.25
C LEU A 341 -3.36 -14.52 3.41
N ALA A 342 -4.17 -13.47 3.21
CA ALA A 342 -5.02 -12.90 4.26
C ALA A 342 -6.00 -13.95 4.82
N ARG A 343 -6.65 -14.74 3.94
CA ARG A 343 -7.54 -15.82 4.36
C ARG A 343 -6.80 -16.90 5.17
N THR A 344 -5.63 -17.32 4.68
CA THR A 344 -4.82 -18.33 5.36
C THR A 344 -4.37 -17.85 6.74
N THR A 345 -3.90 -16.61 6.84
CA THR A 345 -3.47 -16.02 8.11
C THR A 345 -4.63 -15.93 9.08
N CYS A 346 -5.78 -15.39 8.66
CA CYS A 346 -6.96 -15.28 9.50
C CYS A 346 -7.41 -16.64 10.05
N GLN A 347 -7.38 -17.70 9.23
CA GLN A 347 -7.88 -19.02 9.62
C GLN A 347 -6.89 -19.83 10.48
N TYR A 348 -5.58 -19.58 10.38
CA TYR A 348 -4.58 -20.47 10.95
C TYR A 348 -3.55 -19.81 11.88
N HIS A 349 -3.59 -18.46 12.10
CA HIS A 349 -2.62 -17.80 12.96
C HIS A 349 -2.61 -18.37 14.39
N THR A 350 -3.77 -18.63 14.98
CA THR A 350 -3.87 -19.23 16.34
C THR A 350 -3.21 -20.62 16.42
N LEU A 351 -3.38 -21.45 15.37
CA LEU A 351 -2.66 -22.74 15.31
C LEU A 351 -1.16 -22.52 15.17
N CYS A 352 -0.72 -21.52 14.41
CA CYS A 352 0.69 -21.17 14.28
C CYS A 352 1.28 -20.76 15.64
N HIS A 353 0.60 -19.93 16.41
CA HIS A 353 1.06 -19.54 17.75
C HIS A 353 1.24 -20.72 18.69
N ARG A 354 0.43 -21.75 18.54
CA ARG A 354 0.48 -22.97 19.34
C ARG A 354 1.32 -24.09 18.72
N ALA A 355 2.10 -23.80 17.68
CA ALA A 355 2.78 -24.82 16.87
C ALA A 355 3.63 -25.80 17.70
N LEU A 356 4.28 -25.34 18.77
CA LEU A 356 5.12 -26.13 19.64
C LEU A 356 4.34 -27.17 20.48
N GLU A 357 3.04 -26.95 20.67
CA GLU A 357 2.14 -27.85 21.42
C GLU A 357 1.45 -28.90 20.52
N LEU A 358 1.47 -28.67 19.19
CA LEU A 358 0.72 -29.45 18.25
C LEU A 358 1.27 -30.86 18.08
N ARG A 359 0.39 -31.83 17.87
CA ARG A 359 0.77 -33.19 17.45
C ARG A 359 1.17 -33.19 15.96
N GLY A 360 2.04 -34.09 15.56
CA GLY A 360 2.54 -34.20 14.19
C GLY A 360 1.42 -34.25 13.13
N LYS A 361 0.28 -34.92 13.43
CA LYS A 361 -0.90 -34.92 12.57
C LYS A 361 -1.48 -33.50 12.36
N THR A 362 -1.58 -32.69 13.42
CA THR A 362 -2.12 -31.32 13.34
C THR A 362 -1.14 -30.41 12.60
N VAL A 363 0.16 -30.59 12.82
CA VAL A 363 1.20 -29.86 12.05
C VAL A 363 1.08 -30.19 10.55
N LEU A 364 0.94 -31.45 10.17
CA LEU A 364 0.73 -31.82 8.77
C LEU A 364 -0.56 -31.21 8.19
N THR A 365 -1.63 -31.16 8.98
CA THR A 365 -2.87 -30.50 8.58
C THR A 365 -2.63 -29.01 8.30
N LEU A 366 -1.89 -28.31 9.16
CA LEU A 366 -1.53 -26.89 8.96
C LEU A 366 -0.69 -26.72 7.69
N LEU A 367 0.34 -27.53 7.48
CA LEU A 367 1.19 -27.49 6.28
C LEU A 367 0.37 -27.70 4.99
N ASN A 368 -0.59 -28.61 5.01
CA ASN A 368 -1.47 -28.87 3.86
C ASN A 368 -2.47 -27.71 3.64
N ALA A 369 -3.10 -27.20 4.69
CA ALA A 369 -4.07 -26.13 4.63
C ALA A 369 -3.46 -24.82 4.13
N THR A 370 -2.20 -24.56 4.47
CA THR A 370 -1.43 -23.40 3.99
C THR A 370 -0.77 -23.63 2.63
N ASP A 371 -0.93 -24.83 2.03
CA ASP A 371 -0.28 -25.26 0.78
C ASP A 371 1.27 -25.18 0.84
N ALA A 372 1.83 -25.33 2.05
CA ALA A 372 3.24 -25.13 2.34
C ALA A 372 4.17 -26.02 1.52
N LEU A 373 3.77 -27.30 1.31
CA LEU A 373 4.56 -28.28 0.56
C LEU A 373 4.77 -27.90 -0.91
N ARG A 374 3.80 -27.18 -1.50
CA ARG A 374 3.83 -26.76 -2.91
C ARG A 374 4.30 -25.33 -3.09
N ARG A 375 4.05 -24.47 -2.09
CA ARG A 375 4.32 -23.02 -2.12
C ARG A 375 5.00 -22.58 -0.83
N PRO A 376 6.27 -22.98 -0.65
CA PRO A 376 7.02 -22.65 0.57
C PRO A 376 7.23 -21.14 0.76
N ASP A 377 7.31 -20.38 -0.31
CA ASP A 377 7.38 -18.93 -0.30
C ASP A 377 6.12 -18.28 0.34
N ARG A 378 4.93 -18.79 -0.01
CA ARG A 378 3.69 -18.35 0.60
C ARG A 378 3.57 -18.77 2.07
N PHE A 379 4.07 -19.94 2.40
CA PHE A 379 4.14 -20.39 3.78
C PHE A 379 5.08 -19.52 4.62
N GLU A 380 6.19 -19.08 4.06
CA GLU A 380 7.09 -18.12 4.70
C GLU A 380 6.38 -16.79 4.95
N ALA A 381 5.63 -16.26 3.97
CA ALA A 381 4.83 -15.05 4.13
C ALA A 381 3.78 -15.20 5.25
N PHE A 382 3.15 -16.38 5.37
CA PHE A 382 2.24 -16.70 6.47
C PHE A 382 2.94 -16.70 7.83
N LEU A 383 4.15 -17.29 7.93
CA LEU A 383 4.92 -17.29 9.18
C LEU A 383 5.31 -15.87 9.59
N LEU A 384 5.74 -15.02 8.64
CA LEU A 384 6.04 -13.60 8.90
C LEU A 384 4.82 -12.83 9.38
N ALA A 385 3.64 -13.10 8.82
CA ALA A 385 2.39 -12.47 9.28
C ALA A 385 2.04 -12.90 10.73
N CYS A 386 2.19 -14.17 11.08
CA CYS A 386 1.98 -14.66 12.44
C CYS A 386 3.03 -14.14 13.43
N GLU A 387 4.28 -13.97 12.99
CA GLU A 387 5.32 -13.36 13.83
C GLU A 387 5.04 -11.88 14.09
N ALA A 388 4.56 -11.14 13.08
CA ALA A 388 4.15 -9.76 13.21
C ALA A 388 3.00 -9.59 14.22
N ASP A 389 1.98 -10.45 14.17
CA ASP A 389 0.92 -10.52 15.16
C ASP A 389 1.47 -10.77 16.57
N ALA A 390 2.32 -11.78 16.75
CA ALA A 390 2.90 -12.12 18.06
C ALA A 390 3.73 -10.97 18.65
N ARG A 391 4.46 -10.21 17.80
CA ARG A 391 5.29 -9.06 18.20
C ARG A 391 4.48 -7.76 18.27
N GLY A 392 3.31 -7.70 17.67
CA GLY A 392 2.41 -6.53 17.65
C GLY A 392 1.68 -6.32 18.97
N ARG A 393 2.30 -6.64 20.09
CA ARG A 393 1.73 -6.54 21.45
C ARG A 393 2.61 -5.66 22.32
N LEU A 394 1.98 -4.80 23.10
CA LEU A 394 2.67 -3.79 23.91
C LEU A 394 3.74 -4.42 24.81
N GLY A 395 5.00 -4.02 24.63
CA GLY A 395 6.16 -4.52 25.37
C GLY A 395 6.65 -5.92 24.94
N LEU A 396 6.14 -6.45 23.84
CA LEU A 396 6.56 -7.74 23.28
C LEU A 396 7.15 -7.62 21.86
N GLU A 397 7.52 -6.41 21.44
CA GLU A 397 7.99 -6.07 20.10
C GLU A 397 9.24 -6.85 19.68
N ASP A 398 10.11 -7.14 20.63
CA ASP A 398 11.39 -7.86 20.43
C ASP A 398 11.35 -9.33 20.88
N ARG A 399 10.15 -9.86 21.17
CA ARG A 399 10.06 -11.25 21.65
C ARG A 399 10.50 -12.24 20.58
N ASP A 400 11.14 -13.33 21.04
CA ASP A 400 11.43 -14.47 20.19
C ASP A 400 10.13 -15.16 19.74
N TYR A 401 10.12 -15.62 18.47
CA TYR A 401 9.01 -16.38 17.91
C TYR A 401 9.47 -17.75 17.41
N PRO A 402 9.78 -18.71 18.33
CA PRO A 402 10.34 -20.01 17.98
C PRO A 402 9.39 -20.89 17.15
N GLN A 403 8.08 -20.60 17.17
CA GLN A 403 7.06 -21.30 16.39
C GLN A 403 7.38 -21.28 14.90
N ALA A 404 7.83 -20.12 14.37
CA ALA A 404 8.18 -19.98 12.95
C ALA A 404 9.37 -20.90 12.60
N ASN A 405 10.41 -20.94 13.43
CA ASN A 405 11.58 -21.80 13.19
C ASN A 405 11.20 -23.28 13.26
N TYR A 406 10.39 -23.67 14.23
CA TYR A 406 9.87 -25.03 14.33
C TYR A 406 9.07 -25.43 13.08
N LEU A 407 8.17 -24.56 12.60
CA LEU A 407 7.37 -24.84 11.43
C LEU A 407 8.19 -24.88 10.13
N ARG A 408 9.28 -24.10 10.00
CA ARG A 408 10.23 -24.21 8.90
C ARG A 408 10.94 -25.57 8.90
N GLN A 409 11.39 -26.04 10.07
CA GLN A 409 11.98 -27.38 10.23
C GLN A 409 10.97 -28.48 9.92
N ALA A 410 9.73 -28.33 10.39
CA ALA A 410 8.65 -29.26 10.11
C ALA A 410 8.31 -29.35 8.61
N LEU A 411 8.29 -28.21 7.90
CA LEU A 411 8.12 -28.20 6.44
C LEU A 411 9.26 -28.93 5.73
N ALA A 412 10.52 -28.65 6.09
CA ALA A 412 11.67 -29.31 5.50
C ALA A 412 11.61 -30.84 5.70
N ALA A 413 11.35 -31.29 6.93
CA ALA A 413 11.24 -32.73 7.22
C ALA A 413 10.05 -33.38 6.47
N ALA A 414 8.94 -32.69 6.32
CA ALA A 414 7.80 -33.20 5.54
C ALA A 414 8.07 -33.25 4.03
N GLN A 415 8.91 -32.35 3.49
CA GLN A 415 9.32 -32.32 2.09
C GLN A 415 10.32 -33.46 1.76
N ASP A 416 11.17 -33.84 2.70
CA ASP A 416 12.10 -34.97 2.56
C ASP A 416 11.37 -36.31 2.39
N VAL A 417 10.14 -36.42 2.92
CA VAL A 417 9.33 -37.63 2.73
C VAL A 417 8.69 -37.62 1.34
N SER A 418 9.15 -38.54 0.50
CA SER A 418 8.72 -38.64 -0.91
C SER A 418 8.35 -40.07 -1.32
N ALA A 419 7.62 -40.22 -2.43
CA ALA A 419 7.26 -41.54 -2.99
C ALA A 419 8.47 -42.43 -3.29
N LYS A 420 9.66 -41.87 -3.44
CA LYS A 420 10.90 -42.65 -3.68
C LYS A 420 11.20 -43.63 -2.55
N GLN A 421 10.86 -43.30 -1.32
CA GLN A 421 11.10 -44.14 -0.14
C GLN A 421 10.20 -45.41 -0.11
N PHE A 422 9.13 -45.40 -0.91
CA PHE A 422 8.14 -46.47 -0.95
C PHE A 422 8.17 -47.26 -2.27
N LYS A 423 9.22 -47.08 -3.12
CA LYS A 423 9.27 -47.73 -4.44
C LYS A 423 9.17 -49.25 -4.38
N GLU A 424 9.77 -49.88 -3.35
CA GLU A 424 9.82 -51.33 -3.19
C GLU A 424 8.54 -51.90 -2.56
N SER A 425 7.63 -51.02 -2.02
CA SER A 425 6.41 -51.48 -1.35
C SER A 425 5.29 -51.88 -2.30
N GLY A 426 5.41 -51.58 -3.62
CA GLY A 426 4.37 -51.86 -4.61
C GLY A 426 3.12 -50.99 -4.48
N LEU A 427 3.12 -49.98 -3.59
CA LEU A 427 1.98 -49.07 -3.37
C LEU A 427 1.77 -48.14 -4.54
N THR A 428 0.51 -47.89 -4.89
CA THR A 428 0.13 -46.97 -5.96
C THR A 428 -1.11 -46.14 -5.57
N GLY A 429 -1.33 -45.00 -6.26
CA GLY A 429 -2.51 -44.21 -6.09
C GLY A 429 -2.75 -43.78 -4.65
N LYS A 430 -3.96 -43.99 -4.13
CA LYS A 430 -4.38 -43.56 -2.77
C LYS A 430 -3.52 -44.20 -1.68
N ALA A 431 -3.19 -45.51 -1.80
CA ALA A 431 -2.37 -46.22 -0.82
C ALA A 431 -0.96 -45.63 -0.67
N MET A 432 -0.36 -45.18 -1.78
CA MET A 432 0.92 -44.44 -1.77
C MET A 432 0.75 -43.07 -1.05
N GLY A 433 -0.31 -42.34 -1.34
CA GLY A 433 -0.61 -41.07 -0.66
C GLY A 433 -0.75 -41.22 0.85
N ASP A 434 -1.51 -42.25 1.28
CA ASP A 434 -1.74 -42.54 2.70
C ASP A 434 -0.40 -42.95 3.40
N ALA A 435 0.48 -43.76 2.75
CA ALA A 435 1.78 -44.10 3.27
C ALA A 435 2.70 -42.89 3.46
N ILE A 436 2.73 -41.98 2.47
CA ILE A 436 3.49 -40.73 2.56
C ILE A 436 2.97 -39.87 3.70
N ALA A 437 1.63 -39.73 3.84
CA ALA A 437 1.03 -38.96 4.91
C ALA A 437 1.35 -39.56 6.29
N ALA A 438 1.30 -40.88 6.44
CA ALA A 438 1.63 -41.57 7.68
C ALA A 438 3.12 -41.35 8.07
N GLU A 439 4.02 -41.42 7.11
CA GLU A 439 5.44 -41.21 7.37
C GLU A 439 5.73 -39.72 7.70
N ARG A 440 5.08 -38.78 7.01
CA ARG A 440 5.17 -37.38 7.37
C ARG A 440 4.70 -37.13 8.81
N ILE A 441 3.60 -37.70 9.22
CA ILE A 441 3.11 -37.59 10.62
C ILE A 441 4.18 -38.15 11.57
N ARG A 442 4.78 -39.29 11.26
CA ARG A 442 5.81 -39.94 12.10
C ARG A 442 7.01 -39.02 12.28
N VAL A 443 7.56 -38.46 11.21
CA VAL A 443 8.73 -37.57 11.30
C VAL A 443 8.41 -36.28 12.02
N LEU A 444 7.21 -35.73 11.80
CA LEU A 444 6.75 -34.51 12.49
C LEU A 444 6.53 -34.75 13.99
N GLU A 445 6.06 -35.93 14.40
CA GLU A 445 5.94 -36.28 15.82
C GLU A 445 7.29 -36.39 16.50
N GLN A 446 8.33 -36.85 15.79
CA GLN A 446 9.69 -36.92 16.30
C GLN A 446 10.38 -35.57 16.46
N LEU A 447 9.97 -34.57 15.67
CA LEU A 447 10.45 -33.18 15.76
C LEU A 447 9.78 -32.37 16.88
N ARG A 448 8.74 -32.91 17.49
CA ARG A 448 8.00 -32.21 18.52
C ARG A 448 8.93 -31.84 19.69
N PRO A 449 8.93 -30.58 20.15
CA PRO A 449 9.66 -30.20 21.35
C PRO A 449 9.21 -30.99 22.58
N SER A 450 10.15 -31.35 23.45
CA SER A 450 9.89 -32.11 24.69
C SER A 450 9.09 -31.31 25.70
#